data_b30322d973f7a1bdda159cfb45f3a0e4
#
_entry.id   b30322d973f7a1bdda159cfb45f3a0e4
#
_cell.length_a   1.000
_cell.length_b   1.000
_cell.length_c   1.000
_cell.angle_alpha   90.00
_cell.angle_beta   90.00
_cell.angle_gamma   90.00
#
_symmetry.space_group_name_H-M   'P 1'
#
loop_
_entity.id
_entity.type
_entity.pdbx_description
1 polymer ?
#
loop_
_entity_poly.entity_id
_entity_poly.type
_entity_poly.pdbx_seq_one_letter_code
_entity_poly.pdbx_strand_id
1 'polypeptide(L)'
;MQQTRQSSSRTLSASLLLCSVVAAFTLGGLPAVRGDSQKKVEGPFVQVHKDFDVYEGTVGKEMIFNVEIHNMGTGDAFNVDFTDDAISSENGKSFTLKDGSFKNHFDKIEAGDYVSFKQVLIPLAPGPMLIPSSIVTYTAAKSGGKKTSVVGSVDGFQVMTTTQSHVRTLLKMGKYATFGFCKTLNDWIRFAVFAAIAAAFILSKSTFSKVKKVQDARKRTLARRALGVEDIMKDE
;
A
#
# COMPACT_ATOMS: atom_id res chain seq x y z
N MET A 1 -45.16 -19.98 -44.20
CA MET A 1 -44.07 -19.12 -44.64
C MET A 1 -42.83 -19.39 -43.84
N GLN A 2 -41.83 -19.90 -44.52
CA GLN A 2 -40.49 -20.27 -44.05
C GLN A 2 -39.65 -19.06 -43.70
N GLN A 3 -38.81 -19.15 -42.70
CA GLN A 3 -37.42 -18.65 -42.66
C GLN A 3 -36.75 -19.15 -41.41
N THR A 4 -36.02 -20.19 -41.52
CA THR A 4 -34.57 -20.42 -41.78
C THR A 4 -33.64 -19.96 -40.67
N ARG A 5 -33.12 -20.99 -40.00
CA ARG A 5 -31.90 -21.00 -39.16
C ARG A 5 -30.66 -20.59 -39.98
N GLN A 6 -29.83 -19.77 -39.41
CA GLN A 6 -28.39 -19.72 -39.70
C GLN A 6 -27.72 -19.32 -38.37
N SER A 7 -26.99 -20.09 -37.81
CA SER A 7 -25.75 -20.82 -37.95
C SER A 7 -24.66 -20.14 -37.07
N SER A 8 -24.50 -20.78 -35.95
CA SER A 8 -23.36 -20.69 -35.05
C SER A 8 -22.14 -21.35 -35.70
N SER A 9 -21.20 -20.61 -36.23
CA SER A 9 -19.88 -21.16 -36.59
C SER A 9 -18.84 -20.09 -36.89
N ARG A 10 -18.52 -19.22 -35.93
CA ARG A 10 -17.37 -18.25 -36.09
C ARG A 10 -16.57 -17.98 -34.84
N THR A 11 -16.55 -18.83 -33.85
CA THR A 11 -15.79 -18.59 -32.62
C THR A 11 -14.63 -19.56 -32.38
N LEU A 12 -14.29 -20.42 -33.34
CA LEU A 12 -13.21 -21.41 -33.17
C LEU A 12 -11.89 -21.09 -33.85
N SER A 13 -11.78 -20.02 -34.64
CA SER A 13 -10.54 -19.69 -35.36
C SER A 13 -9.68 -18.60 -34.73
N ALA A 14 -10.17 -17.89 -33.69
CA ALA A 14 -9.41 -16.82 -33.05
C ALA A 14 -8.44 -17.30 -31.94
N SER A 15 -8.67 -18.47 -31.39
CA SER A 15 -7.86 -18.99 -30.28
C SER A 15 -6.55 -19.70 -30.73
N LEU A 16 -6.49 -20.12 -31.98
CA LEU A 16 -5.30 -20.83 -32.52
C LEU A 16 -4.22 -19.89 -33.10
N LEU A 17 -4.57 -18.64 -33.38
CA LEU A 17 -3.62 -17.63 -33.87
C LEU A 17 -2.84 -16.91 -32.77
N LEU A 18 -3.32 -16.94 -31.52
CA LEU A 18 -2.61 -16.33 -30.39
C LEU A 18 -1.47 -17.19 -29.84
N CYS A 19 -1.52 -18.51 -30.03
CA CYS A 19 -0.45 -19.40 -29.57
C CYS A 19 0.79 -19.43 -30.48
N SER A 20 0.66 -19.03 -31.75
CA SER A 20 1.81 -19.05 -32.68
C SER A 20 2.70 -17.79 -32.61
N VAL A 21 2.23 -16.69 -32.04
CA VAL A 21 3.00 -15.45 -31.93
C VAL A 21 3.90 -15.46 -30.67
N VAL A 22 3.58 -16.22 -29.64
CA VAL A 22 4.39 -16.31 -28.41
C VAL A 22 5.64 -17.20 -28.61
N ALA A 23 5.62 -18.14 -29.53
CA ALA A 23 6.75 -19.06 -29.77
C ALA A 23 7.88 -18.44 -30.60
N ALA A 24 7.67 -17.31 -31.29
CA ALA A 24 8.68 -16.67 -32.13
C ALA A 24 9.57 -15.65 -31.37
N PHE A 25 9.20 -15.30 -30.13
CA PHE A 25 9.95 -14.31 -29.34
C PHE A 25 11.04 -14.91 -28.42
N THR A 26 11.16 -16.23 -28.34
CA THR A 26 12.11 -16.88 -27.41
C THR A 26 13.45 -17.27 -28.01
N LEU A 27 13.70 -16.98 -29.30
CA LEU A 27 14.97 -17.28 -29.97
C LEU A 27 15.75 -16.05 -30.44
N GLY A 28 15.27 -14.85 -30.22
CA GLY A 28 16.06 -13.63 -30.32
C GLY A 28 16.98 -13.52 -29.13
N GLY A 29 18.25 -13.85 -29.24
CA GLY A 29 19.25 -13.67 -28.20
C GLY A 29 19.13 -12.24 -27.67
N LEU A 30 18.83 -12.10 -26.36
CA LEU A 30 18.96 -10.83 -25.67
C LEU A 30 20.36 -10.30 -25.98
N PRO A 31 20.49 -9.06 -26.49
CA PRO A 31 21.81 -8.46 -26.60
C PRO A 31 22.40 -8.51 -25.20
N ALA A 32 23.52 -9.21 -25.06
CA ALA A 32 24.27 -9.17 -23.81
C ALA A 32 24.47 -7.68 -23.52
N VAL A 33 23.81 -7.18 -22.48
CA VAL A 33 24.09 -5.86 -21.93
C VAL A 33 25.54 -5.94 -21.53
N ARG A 34 26.40 -5.50 -22.45
CA ARG A 34 27.82 -5.29 -22.18
C ARG A 34 27.82 -4.30 -21.04
N GLY A 35 28.14 -4.78 -19.84
CA GLY A 35 28.28 -3.92 -18.69
C GLY A 35 29.24 -2.83 -19.08
N ASP A 36 28.75 -1.63 -19.34
CA ASP A 36 29.56 -0.45 -19.47
C ASP A 36 30.39 -0.43 -18.20
N SER A 37 31.69 -0.61 -18.35
CA SER A 37 32.63 -0.44 -17.26
C SER A 37 32.42 0.99 -16.80
N GLN A 38 31.68 1.19 -15.71
CA GLN A 38 31.44 2.50 -15.14
C GLN A 38 32.80 3.15 -14.98
N LYS A 39 33.06 4.16 -15.80
CA LYS A 39 34.31 4.90 -15.77
C LYS A 39 34.44 5.46 -14.37
N LYS A 40 35.32 4.83 -13.58
CA LYS A 40 35.50 5.19 -12.17
C LYS A 40 35.90 6.65 -12.12
N VAL A 41 35.11 7.46 -11.41
CA VAL A 41 35.33 8.90 -11.34
C VAL A 41 36.64 9.14 -10.59
N GLU A 42 37.61 9.81 -11.23
CA GLU A 42 38.87 10.16 -10.58
C GLU A 42 38.64 11.19 -9.49
N GLY A 43 39.18 10.95 -8.29
CA GLY A 43 38.99 11.77 -7.11
C GLY A 43 37.72 11.41 -6.31
N PRO A 44 37.40 12.16 -5.25
CA PRO A 44 36.21 11.92 -4.45
C PRO A 44 34.94 12.27 -5.23
N PHE A 45 33.94 11.40 -5.11
CA PHE A 45 32.60 11.61 -5.65
C PHE A 45 31.57 11.18 -4.60
N VAL A 46 30.99 12.15 -3.93
CA VAL A 46 30.07 11.90 -2.83
C VAL A 46 28.64 11.90 -3.33
N GLN A 47 27.89 10.86 -2.96
CA GLN A 47 26.48 10.69 -3.23
C GLN A 47 25.73 10.46 -1.92
N VAL A 48 24.57 11.07 -1.79
CA VAL A 48 23.69 10.89 -0.62
C VAL A 48 22.52 10.03 -1.01
N HIS A 49 22.22 9.04 -0.19
CA HIS A 49 21.03 8.23 -0.25
C HIS A 49 20.18 8.49 1.00
N LYS A 50 18.89 8.74 0.79
CA LYS A 50 17.91 8.89 1.87
C LYS A 50 16.87 7.79 1.73
N ASP A 51 16.64 7.08 2.81
CA ASP A 51 15.60 6.05 2.90
C ASP A 51 14.75 6.27 4.15
N PHE A 52 13.52 5.81 4.10
CA PHE A 52 12.62 5.87 5.25
C PHE A 52 12.02 4.51 5.53
N ASP A 53 11.87 4.24 6.81
CA ASP A 53 11.30 2.96 7.27
C ASP A 53 9.88 2.75 6.78
N VAL A 54 9.14 3.82 6.47
CA VAL A 54 7.73 3.75 6.15
C VAL A 54 7.35 4.75 5.07
N TYR A 55 6.92 4.28 3.90
CA TYR A 55 6.40 5.12 2.82
C TYR A 55 5.05 5.79 3.13
N GLU A 56 4.44 5.45 4.27
CA GLU A 56 3.14 5.94 4.71
C GLU A 56 3.23 6.41 6.16
N GLY A 57 3.37 7.71 6.34
CA GLY A 57 3.38 8.34 7.65
C GLY A 57 1.99 8.57 8.23
N THR A 58 1.93 8.84 9.51
CA THR A 58 0.71 9.29 10.20
C THR A 58 1.04 10.57 10.96
N VAL A 59 0.18 11.59 10.87
CA VAL A 59 0.34 12.84 11.61
C VAL A 59 0.57 12.56 13.10
N GLY A 60 1.59 13.19 13.67
CA GLY A 60 1.95 13.05 15.08
C GLY A 60 2.71 11.77 15.45
N LYS A 61 2.99 10.87 14.50
CA LYS A 61 3.81 9.69 14.74
C LYS A 61 5.22 9.87 14.19
N GLU A 62 6.17 9.26 14.86
CA GLU A 62 7.57 9.29 14.46
C GLU A 62 7.79 8.54 13.15
N MET A 63 8.64 9.12 12.31
CA MET A 63 9.15 8.53 11.08
C MET A 63 10.67 8.59 11.13
N ILE A 64 11.33 7.48 10.83
CA ILE A 64 12.78 7.38 10.84
C ILE A 64 13.28 7.53 9.41
N PHE A 65 14.17 8.49 9.22
CA PHE A 65 14.91 8.72 7.99
C PHE A 65 16.34 8.25 8.19
N ASN A 66 16.77 7.32 7.37
CA ASN A 66 18.14 6.88 7.28
C ASN A 66 18.82 7.68 6.17
N VAL A 67 19.89 8.37 6.52
CA VAL A 67 20.70 9.12 5.57
C VAL A 67 22.06 8.45 5.46
N GLU A 68 22.46 8.08 4.26
CA GLU A 68 23.75 7.48 3.97
C GLU A 68 24.50 8.37 2.99
N ILE A 69 25.74 8.70 3.31
CA ILE A 69 26.63 9.50 2.47
C ILE A 69 27.74 8.58 1.98
N HIS A 70 27.71 8.24 0.72
CA HIS A 70 28.64 7.32 0.08
C HIS A 70 29.71 8.10 -0.70
N ASN A 71 30.98 7.76 -0.51
CA ASN A 71 32.05 8.23 -1.38
C ASN A 71 32.32 7.18 -2.47
N MET A 72 31.68 7.33 -3.62
CA MET A 72 31.80 6.42 -4.78
C MET A 72 33.05 6.71 -5.63
N GLY A 73 33.86 7.68 -5.24
CA GLY A 73 35.06 8.08 -5.96
C GLY A 73 36.27 7.20 -5.69
N THR A 74 37.40 7.55 -6.31
CA THR A 74 38.71 6.88 -6.12
C THR A 74 39.59 7.57 -5.11
N GLY A 75 39.21 8.73 -4.63
CA GLY A 75 39.94 9.52 -3.65
C GLY A 75 39.10 9.79 -2.40
N ASP A 76 39.78 10.12 -1.31
CA ASP A 76 39.15 10.47 -0.04
C ASP A 76 38.40 11.81 -0.14
N ALA A 77 37.22 11.90 0.49
CA ALA A 77 36.50 13.15 0.67
C ALA A 77 36.80 13.72 2.05
N PHE A 78 37.20 15.00 2.10
CA PHE A 78 37.52 15.71 3.35
C PHE A 78 36.52 16.81 3.62
N ASN A 79 36.36 17.16 4.90
CA ASN A 79 35.47 18.23 5.37
C ASN A 79 34.07 18.09 4.73
N VAL A 80 33.44 16.95 4.96
CA VAL A 80 32.12 16.63 4.38
C VAL A 80 31.05 17.26 5.25
N ASP A 81 30.44 18.32 4.74
CA ASP A 81 29.34 19.04 5.39
C ASP A 81 28.02 18.64 4.74
N PHE A 82 27.16 17.98 5.48
CA PHE A 82 25.79 17.65 5.08
C PHE A 82 24.83 18.73 5.60
N THR A 83 23.92 19.18 4.74
CA THR A 83 22.92 20.18 5.10
C THR A 83 21.57 19.82 4.45
N ASP A 84 20.54 19.83 5.27
CA ASP A 84 19.15 19.53 4.89
C ASP A 84 18.23 20.74 5.18
N ASP A 85 18.66 21.92 4.77
CA ASP A 85 17.99 23.19 5.05
C ASP A 85 16.56 23.24 4.46
N ALA A 86 16.30 22.51 3.38
CA ALA A 86 14.98 22.50 2.76
C ALA A 86 13.92 21.81 3.63
N ILE A 87 14.28 20.82 4.44
CA ILE A 87 13.35 20.27 5.45
C ILE A 87 13.16 21.26 6.59
N SER A 88 14.22 21.96 6.95
CA SER A 88 14.22 22.91 8.08
C SER A 88 13.48 24.22 7.75
N SER A 89 13.63 24.78 6.55
CA SER A 89 13.16 26.13 6.21
C SER A 89 11.79 26.20 5.55
N GLU A 90 11.52 25.39 4.52
CA GLU A 90 10.27 25.44 3.78
C GLU A 90 9.19 24.50 4.36
N ASN A 91 9.62 23.38 4.90
CA ASN A 91 8.72 22.39 5.51
C ASN A 91 8.72 22.43 7.05
N GLY A 92 9.35 23.42 7.68
CA GLY A 92 9.37 23.57 9.14
C GLY A 92 7.97 23.69 9.77
N LYS A 93 6.94 23.93 8.95
CA LYS A 93 5.52 23.80 9.33
C LYS A 93 4.95 22.41 9.13
N SER A 94 5.64 21.55 8.40
CA SER A 94 5.16 20.21 8.03
C SER A 94 5.78 19.11 8.87
N PHE A 95 6.96 19.35 9.43
CA PHE A 95 7.69 18.40 10.27
C PHE A 95 8.31 19.05 11.49
N THR A 96 8.40 18.28 12.57
CA THR A 96 9.23 18.60 13.74
C THR A 96 10.34 17.58 13.86
N LEU A 97 11.59 18.01 13.99
CA LEU A 97 12.72 17.14 14.29
C LEU A 97 12.63 16.72 15.77
N LYS A 98 12.55 15.44 16.02
CA LYS A 98 12.57 14.87 17.38
C LYS A 98 13.97 14.47 17.80
N ASP A 99 14.72 13.86 16.90
CA ASP A 99 16.07 13.37 17.15
C ASP A 99 16.92 13.46 15.88
N GLY A 100 18.24 13.56 16.05
CA GLY A 100 19.19 13.75 14.97
C GLY A 100 19.49 15.22 14.70
N SER A 101 20.06 15.52 13.53
CA SER A 101 20.44 16.88 13.11
C SER A 101 20.21 17.06 11.61
N PHE A 102 19.82 18.28 11.20
CA PHE A 102 19.76 18.66 9.79
C PHE A 102 21.14 19.08 9.24
N LYS A 103 22.14 19.20 10.09
CA LYS A 103 23.51 19.55 9.72
C LYS A 103 24.47 18.61 10.41
N ASN A 104 25.26 17.90 9.63
CA ASN A 104 26.27 16.99 10.13
C ASN A 104 27.61 17.28 9.42
N HIS A 105 28.69 17.15 10.16
CA HIS A 105 30.05 17.34 9.69
C HIS A 105 30.85 16.06 9.91
N PHE A 106 31.60 15.66 8.89
CA PHE A 106 32.51 14.52 8.95
C PHE A 106 33.88 14.97 8.43
N ASP A 107 34.92 14.72 9.20
CA ASP A 107 36.28 15.14 8.83
C ASP A 107 36.77 14.46 7.55
N LYS A 108 36.41 13.19 7.36
CA LYS A 108 36.85 12.36 6.25
C LYS A 108 35.86 11.22 5.95
N ILE A 109 35.66 10.92 4.67
CA ILE A 109 35.05 9.66 4.17
C ILE A 109 36.02 9.05 3.17
N GLU A 110 36.50 7.84 3.45
CA GLU A 110 37.47 7.15 2.58
C GLU A 110 36.86 6.77 1.23
N ALA A 111 37.72 6.54 0.24
CA ALA A 111 37.29 6.10 -1.08
C ALA A 111 36.58 4.76 -1.01
N GLY A 112 35.33 4.72 -1.47
CA GLY A 112 34.48 3.51 -1.46
C GLY A 112 33.78 3.23 -0.13
N ASP A 113 33.95 4.10 0.87
CA ASP A 113 33.31 3.98 2.18
C ASP A 113 32.07 4.88 2.29
N TYR A 114 31.29 4.71 3.37
CA TYR A 114 30.09 5.50 3.65
C TYR A 114 29.95 5.81 5.14
N VAL A 115 29.21 6.85 5.42
CA VAL A 115 28.74 7.18 6.77
C VAL A 115 27.23 7.24 6.78
N SER A 116 26.62 6.75 7.85
CA SER A 116 25.17 6.74 8.02
C SER A 116 24.76 7.37 9.32
N PHE A 117 23.62 8.07 9.30
CA PHE A 117 22.98 8.61 10.51
C PHE A 117 21.47 8.62 10.35
N LYS A 118 20.78 8.79 11.47
CA LYS A 118 19.31 8.78 11.53
C LYS A 118 18.78 10.15 11.89
N GLN A 119 17.64 10.47 11.31
CA GLN A 119 16.82 11.63 11.68
C GLN A 119 15.42 11.12 12.02
N VAL A 120 14.87 11.53 13.15
CA VAL A 120 13.52 11.19 13.56
C VAL A 120 12.65 12.41 13.39
N LEU A 121 11.73 12.35 12.42
CA LEU A 121 10.80 13.43 12.09
C LEU A 121 9.38 13.07 12.51
N ILE A 122 8.64 14.09 12.95
CA ILE A 122 7.21 13.97 13.27
C ILE A 122 6.44 14.84 12.27
N PRO A 123 5.63 14.26 11.37
CA PRO A 123 4.81 15.04 10.46
C PRO A 123 3.67 15.73 11.21
N LEU A 124 3.48 17.02 10.92
CA LEU A 124 2.46 17.88 11.56
C LEU A 124 1.20 18.04 10.70
N ALA A 125 1.30 17.85 9.39
CA ALA A 125 0.19 18.02 8.45
C ALA A 125 -0.01 16.76 7.60
N PRO A 126 -1.26 16.41 7.25
CA PRO A 126 -1.54 15.33 6.33
C PRO A 126 -1.39 15.78 4.88
N GLY A 127 -1.07 14.86 3.99
CA GLY A 127 -0.99 15.10 2.56
C GLY A 127 0.17 14.38 1.88
N PRO A 128 0.31 14.54 0.56
CA PRO A 128 1.49 14.10 -0.17
C PRO A 128 2.67 15.01 0.20
N MET A 129 3.79 14.42 0.55
CA MET A 129 5.00 15.14 0.91
C MET A 129 6.15 14.67 0.03
N LEU A 130 6.95 15.62 -0.41
CA LEU A 130 8.19 15.38 -1.14
C LEU A 130 9.35 15.64 -0.19
N ILE A 131 10.34 14.78 -0.22
CA ILE A 131 11.59 15.03 0.49
C ILE A 131 12.44 15.93 -0.38
N PRO A 132 12.78 17.12 0.11
CA PRO A 132 13.62 18.04 -0.64
C PRO A 132 15.05 17.50 -0.77
N SER A 133 15.78 18.03 -1.74
CA SER A 133 17.18 17.71 -1.98
C SER A 133 18.05 18.12 -0.80
N SER A 134 18.99 17.26 -0.43
CA SER A 134 20.06 17.61 0.50
C SER A 134 21.28 18.15 -0.22
N ILE A 135 22.02 18.99 0.44
CA ILE A 135 23.27 19.55 -0.08
C ILE A 135 24.42 18.95 0.73
N VAL A 136 25.39 18.37 0.03
CA VAL A 136 26.64 17.95 0.63
C VAL A 136 27.78 18.72 -0.01
N THR A 137 28.61 19.35 0.81
CA THR A 137 29.83 20.00 0.36
C THR A 137 31.03 19.26 0.92
N TYR A 138 32.04 19.05 0.10
CA TYR A 138 33.27 18.35 0.48
C TYR A 138 34.48 18.88 -0.27
N THR A 139 35.67 18.51 0.15
CA THR A 139 36.93 18.86 -0.50
C THR A 139 37.68 17.62 -0.97
N ALA A 140 38.37 17.73 -2.10
CA ALA A 140 39.17 16.62 -2.65
C ALA A 140 40.53 16.43 -1.97
N ALA A 141 40.98 17.43 -1.23
CA ALA A 141 42.19 17.40 -0.41
C ALA A 141 41.99 18.29 0.80
N LYS A 142 42.80 18.15 1.85
CA LYS A 142 42.68 18.97 3.08
C LYS A 142 42.68 20.49 2.81
N SER A 143 43.29 20.92 1.73
CA SER A 143 43.39 22.34 1.32
C SER A 143 42.76 22.61 -0.05
N GLY A 144 41.95 21.69 -0.57
CA GLY A 144 41.33 21.79 -1.91
C GLY A 144 40.07 22.64 -1.95
N GLY A 145 39.65 23.03 -3.17
CA GLY A 145 38.41 23.76 -3.40
C GLY A 145 37.19 22.88 -3.07
N LYS A 146 36.14 23.48 -2.51
CA LYS A 146 34.88 22.80 -2.20
C LYS A 146 34.20 22.27 -3.46
N LYS A 147 33.77 21.02 -3.43
CA LYS A 147 32.86 20.42 -4.40
C LYS A 147 31.49 20.29 -3.74
N THR A 148 30.45 20.42 -4.53
CA THR A 148 29.07 20.28 -4.07
C THR A 148 28.40 19.11 -4.76
N SER A 149 27.79 18.24 -4.00
CA SER A 149 26.90 17.20 -4.48
C SER A 149 25.47 17.53 -4.02
N VAL A 150 24.52 17.45 -4.93
CA VAL A 150 23.12 17.68 -4.62
C VAL A 150 22.38 16.38 -4.88
N VAL A 151 21.63 15.94 -3.89
CA VAL A 151 20.73 14.79 -4.03
C VAL A 151 19.38 15.30 -4.48
N GLY A 152 18.86 14.73 -5.57
CA GLY A 152 17.50 14.99 -6.04
C GLY A 152 16.44 14.63 -4.98
N SER A 153 15.23 15.10 -5.16
CA SER A 153 14.10 14.70 -4.33
C SER A 153 13.91 13.19 -4.43
N VAL A 154 13.80 12.56 -3.27
CA VAL A 154 13.38 11.16 -3.19
C VAL A 154 11.89 11.09 -3.49
N ASP A 155 11.41 9.90 -3.85
CA ASP A 155 9.98 9.64 -4.08
C ASP A 155 9.11 10.21 -2.97
N GLY A 156 7.98 10.79 -3.38
CA GLY A 156 7.02 11.34 -2.45
C GLY A 156 6.42 10.25 -1.55
N PHE A 157 6.14 10.59 -0.32
CA PHE A 157 5.43 9.74 0.61
C PHE A 157 4.11 10.38 1.04
N GLN A 158 3.19 9.55 1.53
CA GLN A 158 1.87 9.99 1.95
C GLN A 158 1.79 10.07 3.46
N VAL A 159 1.46 11.24 4.00
CA VAL A 159 1.11 11.41 5.41
C VAL A 159 -0.41 11.35 5.56
N MET A 160 -0.88 10.43 6.38
CA MET A 160 -2.29 10.22 6.64
C MET A 160 -2.71 10.84 7.97
N THR A 161 -3.97 11.25 8.07
CA THR A 161 -4.58 11.54 9.38
C THR A 161 -4.67 10.25 10.20
N THR A 162 -4.79 10.38 11.53
CA THR A 162 -4.97 9.22 12.42
C THR A 162 -6.20 8.40 12.02
N THR A 163 -7.30 9.06 11.65
CA THR A 163 -8.52 8.39 11.17
C THR A 163 -8.29 7.60 9.89
N GLN A 164 -7.62 8.18 8.90
CA GLN A 164 -7.28 7.48 7.66
C GLN A 164 -6.38 6.27 7.91
N SER A 165 -5.40 6.39 8.80
CA SER A 165 -4.52 5.30 9.20
C SER A 165 -5.31 4.14 9.84
N HIS A 166 -6.27 4.44 10.74
CA HIS A 166 -7.12 3.42 11.35
C HIS A 166 -8.03 2.74 10.31
N VAL A 167 -8.69 3.52 9.45
CA VAL A 167 -9.54 2.96 8.37
C VAL A 167 -8.72 2.04 7.47
N ARG A 168 -7.51 2.46 7.09
CA ARG A 168 -6.63 1.65 6.25
C ARG A 168 -6.20 0.35 6.95
N THR A 169 -5.88 0.41 8.24
CA THR A 169 -5.54 -0.77 9.04
C THR A 169 -6.72 -1.73 9.11
N LEU A 170 -7.94 -1.21 9.37
CA LEU A 170 -9.16 -2.03 9.37
C LEU A 170 -9.41 -2.67 8.00
N LEU A 171 -9.22 -1.94 6.89
CA LEU A 171 -9.34 -2.49 5.55
C LEU A 171 -8.30 -3.59 5.28
N LYS A 172 -7.04 -3.40 5.71
CA LYS A 172 -6.00 -4.44 5.61
C LYS A 172 -6.38 -5.69 6.39
N MET A 173 -6.82 -5.54 7.65
CA MET A 173 -7.29 -6.67 8.47
C MET A 173 -8.50 -7.36 7.84
N GLY A 174 -9.47 -6.59 7.37
CA GLY A 174 -10.65 -7.08 6.70
C GLY A 174 -10.35 -7.86 5.42
N LYS A 175 -9.33 -7.43 4.66
CA LYS A 175 -8.85 -8.17 3.50
C LYS A 175 -8.42 -9.60 3.87
N TYR A 176 -7.73 -9.79 4.98
CA TYR A 176 -7.35 -11.10 5.46
C TYR A 176 -8.56 -11.91 5.95
N ALA A 177 -9.48 -11.30 6.70
CA ALA A 177 -10.69 -11.95 7.19
C ALA A 177 -11.63 -12.42 6.08
N THR A 178 -11.62 -11.73 4.93
CA THR A 178 -12.45 -12.09 3.76
C THR A 178 -11.68 -12.83 2.66
N PHE A 179 -10.50 -13.39 2.97
CA PHE A 179 -9.64 -14.08 1.97
C PHE A 179 -9.38 -13.24 0.71
N GLY A 180 -9.31 -11.92 0.85
CA GLY A 180 -9.02 -11.00 -0.24
C GLY A 180 -10.22 -10.54 -1.07
N PHE A 181 -11.45 -10.96 -0.75
CA PHE A 181 -12.65 -10.53 -1.49
C PHE A 181 -12.95 -9.04 -1.29
N CYS A 182 -12.77 -8.49 -0.08
CA CYS A 182 -13.01 -7.09 0.21
C CYS A 182 -11.68 -6.33 0.32
N LYS A 183 -11.34 -5.56 -0.71
CA LYS A 183 -10.09 -4.76 -0.77
C LYS A 183 -10.34 -3.29 -0.49
N THR A 184 -11.50 -2.77 -0.87
CA THR A 184 -11.87 -1.36 -0.77
C THR A 184 -13.05 -1.18 0.17
N LEU A 185 -13.26 0.06 0.63
CA LEU A 185 -14.46 0.40 1.44
C LEU A 185 -15.76 0.09 0.68
N ASN A 186 -15.77 0.29 -0.63
CA ASN A 186 -16.93 0.02 -1.47
C ASN A 186 -17.26 -1.49 -1.52
N ASP A 187 -16.23 -2.35 -1.55
CA ASP A 187 -16.43 -3.81 -1.49
C ASP A 187 -17.05 -4.22 -0.15
N TRP A 188 -16.63 -3.58 0.95
CA TRP A 188 -17.19 -3.81 2.28
C TRP A 188 -18.66 -3.40 2.37
N ILE A 189 -19.03 -2.26 1.77
CA ILE A 189 -20.43 -1.81 1.69
C ILE A 189 -21.25 -2.85 0.92
N ARG A 190 -20.79 -3.30 -0.24
CA ARG A 190 -21.46 -4.32 -1.04
C ARG A 190 -21.61 -5.65 -0.28
N PHE A 191 -20.55 -6.07 0.40
CA PHE A 191 -20.57 -7.26 1.22
C PHE A 191 -21.56 -7.14 2.38
N ALA A 192 -21.62 -6.02 3.07
CA ALA A 192 -22.56 -5.77 4.15
C ALA A 192 -24.02 -5.78 3.66
N VAL A 193 -24.31 -5.17 2.51
CA VAL A 193 -25.62 -5.22 1.86
C VAL A 193 -26.00 -6.66 1.53
N PHE A 194 -25.10 -7.41 0.93
CA PHE A 194 -25.34 -8.82 0.59
C PHE A 194 -25.62 -9.68 1.85
N ALA A 195 -24.81 -9.49 2.90
CA ALA A 195 -24.98 -10.18 4.16
C ALA A 195 -26.33 -9.81 4.84
N ALA A 196 -26.74 -8.55 4.77
CA ALA A 196 -28.04 -8.11 5.29
C ALA A 196 -29.20 -8.76 4.53
N ILE A 197 -29.15 -8.84 3.21
CA ILE A 197 -30.16 -9.52 2.38
C ILE A 197 -30.23 -11.01 2.74
N ALA A 198 -29.08 -11.67 2.86
CA ALA A 198 -29.01 -13.08 3.23
C ALA A 198 -29.60 -13.34 4.63
N ALA A 199 -29.27 -12.47 5.60
CA ALA A 199 -29.82 -12.52 6.95
C ALA A 199 -31.35 -12.33 6.95
N ALA A 200 -31.85 -11.34 6.21
CA ALA A 200 -33.28 -11.10 6.06
C ALA A 200 -34.01 -12.32 5.47
N PHE A 201 -33.40 -12.98 4.46
CA PHE A 201 -33.95 -14.18 3.88
C PHE A 201 -34.01 -15.37 4.86
N ILE A 202 -32.96 -15.57 5.67
CA ILE A 202 -32.92 -16.60 6.70
C ILE A 202 -33.98 -16.33 7.79
N LEU A 203 -34.06 -15.07 8.23
CA LEU A 203 -35.06 -14.66 9.24
C LEU A 203 -36.50 -14.81 8.72
N SER A 204 -36.75 -14.44 7.47
CA SER A 204 -38.07 -14.61 6.85
C SER A 204 -38.52 -16.10 6.80
N LYS A 205 -37.60 -16.98 6.42
CA LYS A 205 -37.85 -18.42 6.44
C LYS A 205 -38.19 -18.95 7.85
N SER A 206 -37.44 -18.46 8.86
CA SER A 206 -37.69 -18.85 10.26
C SER A 206 -39.03 -18.35 10.78
N THR A 207 -39.37 -17.10 10.48
CA THR A 207 -40.70 -16.55 10.88
C THR A 207 -41.86 -17.22 10.15
N PHE A 208 -41.69 -17.49 8.85
CA PHE A 208 -42.72 -18.20 8.07
C PHE A 208 -42.99 -19.58 8.62
N SER A 209 -41.96 -20.33 9.00
CA SER A 209 -42.14 -21.67 9.61
C SER A 209 -42.86 -21.61 10.96
N LYS A 210 -42.60 -20.59 11.78
CA LYS A 210 -43.28 -20.39 13.06
C LYS A 210 -44.75 -20.02 12.87
N VAL A 211 -45.05 -19.10 11.95
CA VAL A 211 -46.41 -18.70 11.60
C VAL A 211 -47.20 -19.90 11.09
N LYS A 212 -46.63 -20.72 10.21
CA LYS A 212 -47.29 -21.95 9.71
C LYS A 212 -47.62 -22.92 10.85
N LYS A 213 -46.68 -23.17 11.77
CA LYS A 213 -46.93 -24.02 12.95
C LYS A 213 -48.07 -23.50 13.83
N VAL A 214 -48.15 -22.18 14.06
CA VAL A 214 -49.24 -21.55 14.83
C VAL A 214 -50.59 -21.71 14.09
N GLN A 215 -50.59 -21.50 12.77
CA GLN A 215 -51.83 -21.69 11.97
C GLN A 215 -52.29 -23.14 11.97
N ASP A 216 -51.38 -24.10 11.83
CA ASP A 216 -51.71 -25.53 11.87
C ASP A 216 -52.21 -25.94 13.26
N ALA A 217 -51.62 -25.39 14.34
CA ALA A 217 -52.13 -25.63 15.69
C ALA A 217 -53.56 -25.05 15.89
N ARG A 218 -53.81 -23.82 15.40
CA ARG A 218 -55.18 -23.22 15.46
C ARG A 218 -56.19 -24.07 14.66
N LYS A 219 -55.85 -24.56 13.44
CA LYS A 219 -56.73 -25.41 12.66
C LYS A 219 -57.02 -26.72 13.38
N ARG A 220 -56.03 -27.35 14.05
CA ARG A 220 -56.24 -28.54 14.87
C ARG A 220 -57.16 -28.31 16.04
N THR A 221 -57.01 -27.16 16.74
CA THR A 221 -57.90 -26.81 17.87
C THR A 221 -59.33 -26.58 17.40
N LEU A 222 -59.51 -25.85 16.28
CA LEU A 222 -60.84 -25.67 15.69
C LEU A 222 -61.49 -26.99 15.26
N ALA A 223 -60.74 -27.90 14.63
CA ALA A 223 -61.22 -29.22 14.22
C ALA A 223 -61.61 -30.06 15.44
N ARG A 224 -60.86 -30.02 16.55
CA ARG A 224 -61.23 -30.72 17.80
C ARG A 224 -62.51 -30.17 18.40
N ARG A 225 -62.70 -28.84 18.42
CA ARG A 225 -63.96 -28.19 18.89
C ARG A 225 -65.15 -28.60 18.03
N ALA A 226 -64.99 -28.67 16.71
CA ALA A 226 -66.04 -29.07 15.79
C ALA A 226 -66.46 -30.55 15.96
N LEU A 227 -65.56 -31.38 16.45
CA LEU A 227 -65.82 -32.82 16.69
C LEU A 227 -66.37 -33.11 18.09
N GLY A 228 -66.62 -32.06 18.96
CA GLY A 228 -67.16 -32.23 20.29
C GLY A 228 -66.28 -32.99 21.28
N VAL A 229 -64.96 -33.17 20.95
CA VAL A 229 -64.02 -33.97 21.76
C VAL A 229 -63.66 -33.26 23.08
N GLU A 230 -63.93 -31.94 23.19
CA GLU A 230 -63.65 -31.16 24.41
C GLU A 230 -64.63 -31.41 25.56
N ASP A 231 -65.82 -31.88 25.25
CA ASP A 231 -66.83 -32.13 26.26
C ASP A 231 -66.68 -33.51 26.93
N ILE A 232 -65.93 -34.43 26.31
CA ILE A 232 -65.73 -35.78 26.83
C ILE A 232 -64.59 -35.84 27.87
N MET A 233 -63.65 -34.88 27.90
CA MET A 233 -62.54 -34.87 28.86
C MET A 233 -62.81 -34.02 30.13
N LYS A 234 -64.02 -33.45 30.30
CA LYS A 234 -64.40 -32.71 31.50
C LYS A 234 -65.25 -33.52 32.46
N ASP A 235 -65.68 -34.69 32.04
CA ASP A 235 -66.53 -35.55 32.83
C ASP A 235 -65.78 -36.79 33.39
N GLU A 236 -64.46 -36.84 33.30
CA GLU A 236 -63.55 -37.74 34.04
C GLU A 236 -62.75 -36.94 35.08
#